data_f615696f7f57e84f94cd263f15db6196
#
_entry.id   f615696f7f57e84f94cd263f15db6196
#
_cell.length_a   1.000
_cell.length_b   1.000
_cell.length_c   1.000
_cell.angle_alpha   90.00
_cell.angle_beta   90.00
_cell.angle_gamma   90.00
#
_symmetry.space_group_name_H-M   'P 1'
#
loop_
_entity.id
_entity.type
_entity.pdbx_description
1 polymer ?
#
loop_
_entity_poly.entity_id
_entity_poly.type
_entity_poly.pdbx_seq_one_letter_code
_entity_poly.pdbx_strand_id
1 'polypeptide(L)'
;MKNQKYPPTRTIAVDVDGTLHTNGILNSRVVEFCESQKANGFTLNLWSARGKEYAQAAADKFGVAHLFDDIISKPGYVLDDQGWNWIKYTQIIRTLHEAPNQIDTLTTRKG
;
A
#
# COMPACT_ATOMS: atom_id res chain seq x y z
N MET A 1 11.92 -12.75 -16.56
CA MET A 1 12.03 -12.73 -15.92
C MET A 1 12.57 -12.28 -15.29
N LYS A 2 12.43 -12.06 -15.03
CA LYS A 2 13.03 -11.70 -14.42
C LYS A 2 13.43 -12.11 -13.36
N ASN A 3 14.20 -12.23 -13.15
CA ASN A 3 14.77 -12.71 -12.06
C ASN A 3 14.97 -11.71 -11.07
N GLN A 4 14.47 -11.85 -9.86
CA GLN A 4 14.78 -10.97 -8.79
C GLN A 4 15.89 -11.55 -7.99
N LYS A 5 16.94 -10.77 -7.73
CA LYS A 5 18.04 -11.24 -6.93
C LYS A 5 17.66 -11.43 -5.49
N TYR A 6 16.66 -10.70 -5.03
CA TYR A 6 16.30 -10.70 -3.63
C TYR A 6 14.80 -10.98 -3.50
N PRO A 7 14.37 -11.61 -2.43
CA PRO A 7 12.94 -11.74 -2.20
C PRO A 7 12.30 -10.36 -2.05
N PRO A 8 11.02 -10.22 -2.34
CA PRO A 8 10.37 -8.93 -2.17
C PRO A 8 10.42 -8.50 -0.71
N THR A 9 10.58 -7.21 -0.49
CA THR A 9 10.54 -6.70 0.87
C THR A 9 9.12 -6.80 1.39
N ARG A 10 8.99 -6.84 2.71
CA ARG A 10 7.67 -6.92 3.33
C ARG A 10 7.18 -5.50 3.61
N THR A 11 7.07 -4.73 2.55
CA THR A 11 6.63 -3.34 2.60
C THR A 11 5.50 -3.15 1.59
N ILE A 12 4.42 -2.55 2.05
CA ILE A 12 3.24 -2.33 1.24
C ILE A 12 3.00 -0.84 1.12
N ALA A 13 2.83 -0.35 -0.10
CA ALA A 13 2.43 1.03 -0.32
C ALA A 13 0.93 1.06 -0.55
N VAL A 14 0.24 1.95 0.15
CA VAL A 14 -1.21 2.09 0.09
C VAL A 14 -1.53 3.49 -0.42
N ASP A 15 -2.37 3.55 -1.45
CA ASP A 15 -2.76 4.83 -2.04
C ASP A 15 -3.89 5.47 -1.23
N VAL A 16 -4.05 6.78 -1.36
CA VAL A 16 -5.09 7.50 -0.63
C VAL A 16 -6.39 7.55 -1.40
N ASP A 17 -6.46 8.37 -2.46
CA ASP A 17 -7.71 8.56 -3.19
C ASP A 17 -8.11 7.31 -3.95
N GLY A 18 -9.33 6.87 -3.73
CA GLY A 18 -9.83 5.68 -4.41
C GLY A 18 -9.40 4.37 -3.78
N THR A 19 -8.55 4.40 -2.75
CA THR A 19 -8.07 3.20 -2.07
C THR A 19 -8.37 3.29 -0.58
N LEU A 20 -7.70 4.19 0.13
CA LEU A 20 -7.98 4.37 1.55
C LEU A 20 -9.39 4.93 1.76
N HIS A 21 -9.79 5.85 0.93
CA HIS A 21 -11.14 6.40 0.98
C HIS A 21 -11.61 6.78 -0.42
N THR A 22 -12.91 6.92 -0.59
CA THR A 22 -13.50 7.44 -1.82
C THR A 22 -14.51 8.50 -1.41
N ASN A 23 -14.29 9.73 -1.88
CA ASN A 23 -15.16 10.86 -1.59
C ASN A 23 -15.42 11.03 -0.10
N GLY A 24 -14.40 10.88 0.70
CA GLY A 24 -14.50 11.07 2.14
C GLY A 24 -15.06 9.90 2.92
N ILE A 25 -15.34 8.78 2.25
CA ILE A 25 -15.84 7.58 2.92
C ILE A 25 -14.68 6.59 3.02
N LEU A 26 -14.29 6.27 4.24
CA LEU A 26 -13.17 5.39 4.51
C LEU A 26 -13.48 3.97 4.04
N ASN A 27 -12.51 3.34 3.41
CA ASN A 27 -12.64 1.95 3.01
C ASN A 27 -12.20 1.07 4.18
N SER A 28 -13.16 0.60 4.95
CA SER A 28 -12.87 -0.18 6.15
C SER A 28 -12.15 -1.49 5.83
N ARG A 29 -12.36 -2.03 4.65
CA ARG A 29 -11.69 -3.29 4.28
C ARG A 29 -10.21 -3.09 4.03
N VAL A 30 -9.84 -1.93 3.48
CA VAL A 30 -8.43 -1.60 3.34
C VAL A 30 -7.80 -1.38 4.71
N VAL A 31 -8.53 -0.73 5.63
CA VAL A 31 -8.02 -0.53 6.99
C VAL A 31 -7.80 -1.87 7.68
N GLU A 32 -8.76 -2.78 7.59
CA GLU A 32 -8.63 -4.12 8.17
C GLU A 32 -7.43 -4.87 7.58
N PHE A 33 -7.25 -4.75 6.28
CA PHE A 33 -6.11 -5.34 5.61
C PHE A 33 -4.80 -4.78 6.17
N CYS A 34 -4.72 -3.46 6.32
CA CYS A 34 -3.52 -2.83 6.87
C CYS A 34 -3.23 -3.31 8.27
N GLU A 35 -4.27 -3.39 9.11
CA GLU A 35 -4.10 -3.89 10.49
C GLU A 35 -3.58 -5.31 10.49
N SER A 36 -4.15 -6.15 9.63
CA SER A 36 -3.76 -7.55 9.54
C SER A 36 -2.32 -7.71 9.05
N GLN A 37 -1.95 -6.95 8.02
CA GLN A 37 -0.61 -7.07 7.47
C GLN A 37 0.43 -6.51 8.42
N LYS A 38 0.11 -5.44 9.14
CA LYS A 38 1.01 -4.91 10.14
C LYS A 38 1.24 -5.94 11.24
N ALA A 39 0.19 -6.63 11.67
CA ALA A 39 0.30 -7.68 12.67
C ALA A 39 1.16 -8.84 12.15
N ASN A 40 1.19 -9.04 10.84
CA ASN A 40 1.99 -10.08 10.23
C ASN A 40 3.42 -9.62 9.90
N GLY A 41 3.81 -8.46 10.38
CA GLY A 41 5.19 -8.00 10.23
C GLY A 41 5.49 -7.17 9.00
N PHE A 42 4.46 -6.72 8.29
CA PHE A 42 4.68 -5.85 7.14
C PHE A 42 4.88 -4.40 7.59
N THR A 43 5.70 -3.70 6.85
CA THR A 43 5.84 -2.24 6.97
C THR A 43 4.83 -1.62 6.01
N LEU A 44 4.12 -0.59 6.46
CA LEU A 44 3.10 0.05 5.65
C LEU A 44 3.47 1.49 5.37
N ASN A 45 3.41 1.87 4.09
CA ASN A 45 3.62 3.25 3.68
C ASN A 45 2.34 3.76 3.04
N LEU A 46 1.92 4.94 3.45
CA LEU A 46 0.80 5.61 2.81
C LEU A 46 1.37 6.63 1.84
N TRP A 47 0.88 6.66 0.61
CA TRP A 47 1.38 7.62 -0.34
C TRP A 47 0.26 8.16 -1.22
N SER A 48 0.51 9.33 -1.80
CA SER A 48 -0.47 9.97 -2.67
C SER A 48 0.24 10.72 -3.77
N ALA A 49 -0.30 10.64 -4.98
CA ALA A 49 0.18 11.45 -6.09
C ALA A 49 -0.04 12.94 -5.82
N ARG A 50 -0.92 13.27 -4.86
CA ARG A 50 -1.17 14.64 -4.47
C ARG A 50 -0.19 15.14 -3.41
N GLY A 51 0.75 14.32 -3.01
CA GLY A 51 1.84 14.72 -2.14
C GLY A 51 1.72 14.22 -0.71
N LYS A 52 2.84 14.35 -0.01
CA LYS A 52 2.97 13.86 1.35
C LYS A 52 2.00 14.55 2.31
N GLU A 53 1.88 15.87 2.19
CA GLU A 53 1.03 16.62 3.11
C GLU A 53 -0.44 16.24 2.96
N TYR A 54 -0.86 15.99 1.73
CA TYR A 54 -2.22 15.54 1.49
C TYR A 54 -2.46 14.16 2.13
N ALA A 55 -1.48 13.27 1.97
CA ALA A 55 -1.58 11.93 2.55
C ALA A 55 -1.63 11.99 4.08
N GLN A 56 -0.81 12.86 4.67
CA GLN A 56 -0.81 13.03 6.12
C GLN A 56 -2.14 13.55 6.61
N ALA A 57 -2.70 14.55 5.92
CA ALA A 57 -3.99 15.12 6.31
C ALA A 57 -5.10 14.07 6.23
N ALA A 58 -5.06 13.21 5.21
CA ALA A 58 -6.05 12.14 5.09
C ALA A 58 -5.92 11.14 6.23
N ALA A 59 -4.69 10.74 6.55
CA ALA A 59 -4.46 9.79 7.63
C ALA A 59 -4.94 10.34 8.97
N ASP A 60 -4.70 11.63 9.20
CA ASP A 60 -5.16 12.28 10.42
C ASP A 60 -6.67 12.38 10.46
N LYS A 61 -7.27 12.76 9.35
CA LYS A 61 -8.72 12.92 9.27
C LYS A 61 -9.44 11.62 9.60
N PHE A 62 -8.93 10.51 9.13
CA PHE A 62 -9.59 9.22 9.35
C PHE A 62 -9.07 8.48 10.57
N GLY A 63 -8.11 9.08 11.29
CA GLY A 63 -7.60 8.47 12.51
C GLY A 63 -6.79 7.20 12.27
N VAL A 64 -6.13 7.09 11.12
CA VAL A 64 -5.40 5.88 10.77
C VAL A 64 -3.91 6.10 10.61
N ALA A 65 -3.40 7.27 10.98
CA ALA A 65 -1.97 7.56 10.82
C ALA A 65 -1.08 6.54 11.55
N HIS A 66 -1.58 6.02 12.67
CA HIS A 66 -0.81 5.06 13.48
C HIS A 66 -0.54 3.75 12.76
N LEU A 67 -1.27 3.46 11.68
CA LEU A 67 -1.06 2.23 10.94
C LEU A 67 0.15 2.31 10.01
N PHE A 68 0.59 3.52 9.68
CA PHE A 68 1.61 3.68 8.65
C PHE A 68 2.95 4.03 9.25
N ASP A 69 3.97 3.30 8.81
CA ASP A 69 5.33 3.56 9.26
C ASP A 69 5.90 4.81 8.60
N ASP A 70 5.49 5.06 7.36
CA ASP A 70 5.87 6.27 6.65
C ASP A 70 4.70 6.79 5.84
N ILE A 71 4.65 8.11 5.72
CA ILE A 71 3.65 8.79 4.89
C ILE A 71 4.45 9.66 3.93
N ILE A 72 4.33 9.39 2.64
CA ILE A 72 5.22 9.97 1.64
C ILE A 72 4.46 10.37 0.39
N SER A 73 5.14 11.08 -0.49
CA SER A 73 4.58 11.39 -1.81
C SER A 73 4.76 10.19 -2.72
N LYS A 74 3.75 9.91 -3.54
CA LYS A 74 3.89 8.90 -4.57
C LYS A 74 4.77 9.52 -5.66
N PRO A 75 5.85 8.86 -6.06
CA PRO A 75 6.78 9.49 -6.99
C PRO A 75 6.16 9.65 -8.37
N GLY A 76 6.42 10.79 -8.99
CA GLY A 76 6.04 11.01 -10.37
C GLY A 76 7.13 10.61 -11.34
N TYR A 77 8.36 10.45 -10.84
CA TYR A 77 9.52 10.10 -11.66
C TYR A 77 10.35 9.07 -10.93
N VAL A 78 10.85 8.08 -11.67
CA VAL A 78 11.64 7.02 -11.08
C VAL A 78 12.87 6.80 -11.96
N LEU A 79 14.03 6.70 -11.34
CA LEU A 79 15.26 6.31 -12.00
C LEU A 79 15.63 4.93 -11.48
N ASP A 80 15.52 3.93 -12.33
CA ASP A 80 15.73 2.55 -11.90
C ASP A 80 16.10 1.72 -13.12
N ASP A 81 17.01 0.81 -12.96
CA ASP A 81 17.49 0.00 -14.09
C ASP A 81 16.44 -1.01 -14.56
N GLN A 82 15.43 -1.30 -13.72
CA GLN A 82 14.40 -2.28 -14.09
C GLN A 82 13.02 -1.67 -14.25
N GLY A 83 12.90 -0.34 -14.12
CA GLY A 83 11.61 0.31 -14.17
C GLY A 83 10.74 -0.14 -12.99
N TRP A 84 9.59 -0.74 -13.27
CA TRP A 84 8.68 -1.21 -12.23
C TRP A 84 8.72 -2.73 -12.05
N ASN A 85 9.64 -3.41 -12.73
CA ASN A 85 9.67 -4.88 -12.70
C ASN A 85 10.01 -5.45 -11.32
N TRP A 86 10.50 -4.62 -10.42
CA TRP A 86 10.80 -5.06 -9.06
C TRP A 86 9.56 -5.20 -8.18
N ILE A 87 8.43 -4.67 -8.61
CA ILE A 87 7.21 -4.80 -7.83
C ILE A 87 6.65 -6.21 -8.03
N LYS A 88 6.49 -6.92 -6.93
CA LYS A 88 6.07 -8.29 -6.98
C LYS A 88 4.57 -8.45 -7.17
N TYR A 89 3.80 -7.56 -6.59
CA TYR A 89 2.36 -7.70 -6.58
C TYR A 89 1.69 -6.34 -6.51
N THR A 90 0.70 -6.14 -7.33
CA THR A 90 -0.11 -4.93 -7.32
C THR A 90 -1.57 -5.34 -7.35
N GLN A 91 -2.37 -4.77 -6.49
CA GLN A 91 -3.81 -4.96 -6.57
C GLN A 91 -4.47 -3.61 -6.74
N ILE A 92 -5.38 -3.54 -7.70
CA ILE A 92 -6.15 -2.33 -7.98
C ILE A 92 -7.46 -2.43 -7.20
N ILE A 93 -7.71 -1.45 -6.34
CA ILE A 93 -8.93 -1.38 -5.54
C ILE A 93 -9.91 -0.51 -6.31
N ARG A 94 -11.07 -1.07 -6.65
CA ARG A 94 -12.03 -0.37 -7.49
C ARG A 94 -13.26 0.13 -6.76
N THR A 95 -13.60 -0.45 -5.64
CA THR A 95 -14.80 -0.04 -4.90
C THR A 95 -14.53 -0.10 -3.41
N LEU A 96 -15.40 0.55 -2.63
CA LEU A 96 -15.30 0.51 -1.17
C LEU A 96 -15.59 -0.86 -0.59
N HIS A 97 -16.16 -1.77 -1.40
CA HIS A 97 -16.51 -3.10 -0.92
C HIS A 97 -15.44 -4.12 -1.26
N GLU A 98 -14.45 -3.72 -2.03
CA GLU A 98 -13.41 -4.65 -2.44
C GLU A 98 -12.37 -4.80 -1.35
N ALA A 99 -12.11 -6.02 -0.94
CA ALA A 99 -11.13 -6.30 0.10
C ALA A 99 -9.82 -6.72 -0.57
N PRO A 100 -8.69 -6.18 -0.13
CA PRO A 100 -7.40 -6.64 -0.65
C PRO A 100 -7.15 -8.10 -0.29
N ASN A 101 -6.43 -8.80 -1.16
CA ASN A 101 -6.02 -10.16 -0.88
C ASN A 101 -4.89 -10.16 0.13
N GLN A 102 -4.83 -11.21 0.94
CA GLN A 102 -3.77 -11.34 1.93
C GLN A 102 -2.44 -11.60 1.22
N ILE A 103 -1.48 -10.73 1.46
CA ILE A 103 -0.19 -10.82 0.78
C ILE A 103 0.65 -11.97 1.32
N ASP A 104 0.52 -12.27 2.60
CA ASP A 104 1.25 -13.40 3.16
C ASP A 104 0.98 -14.69 2.41
N THR A 105 -0.27 -14.92 2.05
CA THR A 105 -0.61 -16.12 1.30
C THR A 105 0.12 -16.14 -0.04
N LEU A 106 0.23 -14.97 -0.68
CA LEU A 106 0.88 -14.89 -1.97
C LEU A 106 2.39 -15.06 -1.88
N THR A 107 2.99 -14.60 -0.79
CA THR A 107 4.44 -14.64 -0.65
C THR A 107 4.95 -15.96 -0.10
N THR A 108 4.12 -16.67 0.67
CA THR A 108 4.58 -17.89 1.27
C THR A 108 4.38 -19.11 0.40
N ARG A 109 3.52 -19.01 -0.61
CA ARG A 109 3.38 -20.06 -1.43
C ARG A 109 4.40 -20.15 -2.29
N LYS A 110 5.24 -20.47 -2.25
CA LYS A 110 6.13 -20.49 -3.03
C LYS A 110 6.56 -21.44 -3.19
N GLY A 111 6.50 -21.66 -3.32
CA GLY A 111 6.78 -22.80 -3.54
C GLY A 111 7.24 -23.59 -3.63
#